data_c53fbba00356f44fef8cb46fbd3a4578
#
_entry.id   c53fbba00356f44fef8cb46fbd3a4578
#
_cell.length_a   1.000
_cell.length_b   1.000
_cell.length_c   1.000
_cell.angle_alpha   90.00
_cell.angle_beta   90.00
_cell.angle_gamma   90.00
#
_symmetry.space_group_name_H-M   'P 1'
#
loop_
_entity.id
_entity.type
_entity.pdbx_description
1 polymer ?
#
loop_
_entity_poly.entity_id
_entity_poly.type
_entity_poly.pdbx_seq_one_letter_code
_entity_poly.pdbx_strand_id
1 'polypeptide(L)'
;MPNLADQSIMTAINGRFRLCSAGQIKPGEMLGVELPGLPKLVVYRVADEFYCSADLCTHGAASLSDEGDLNGYVVECTWHEGKFDIRDGKPCALPCTVPLRTFPVTLDCGELFIDVE
;
A
#
# COMPACT_ATOMS: atom_id res chain seq x y z
N MET A 1 30.46 5.16 7.81
CA MET A 1 29.93 5.10 7.71
C MET A 1 29.41 4.92 8.03
N PRO A 2 29.48 4.99 8.25
CA PRO A 2 28.70 4.69 8.45
C PRO A 2 28.08 4.67 8.79
N ASN A 3 28.00 4.78 8.93
CA ASN A 3 27.21 4.66 9.00
C ASN A 3 26.60 5.00 9.24
N LEU A 4 26.47 5.31 9.11
CA LEU A 4 25.74 5.64 9.14
C LEU A 4 24.99 5.66 9.06
N ALA A 5 25.08 5.55 8.83
CA ALA A 5 24.34 5.42 8.56
C ALA A 5 23.57 5.03 9.05
N ASP A 6 23.69 4.70 9.19
CA ASP A 6 22.85 4.21 9.63
C ASP A 6 22.20 4.50 10.55
N GLN A 7 22.34 5.26 10.93
CA GLN A 7 21.51 5.45 11.84
C GLN A 7 20.56 6.38 11.71
N SER A 8 20.68 7.20 11.07
CA SER A 8 19.69 8.12 10.79
C SER A 8 18.53 7.51 10.27
N ILE A 9 18.72 6.46 9.76
CA ILE A 9 17.71 5.82 9.26
C ILE A 9 16.66 5.50 10.14
N MET A 10 16.87 5.44 11.37
CA MET A 10 15.86 4.98 12.22
C MET A 10 14.87 5.96 12.59
N THR A 11 15.19 7.19 12.57
CA THR A 11 14.30 8.19 13.10
C THR A 11 13.41 8.77 12.06
N ALA A 12 13.78 8.69 10.81
CA ALA A 12 12.96 9.24 9.76
C ALA A 12 12.99 8.29 8.59
N ILE A 13 11.84 7.74 8.29
CA ILE A 13 11.71 6.89 7.15
C ILE A 13 11.25 7.75 6.00
N ASN A 14 12.18 8.18 5.18
CA ASN A 14 11.82 8.89 3.97
C ASN A 14 12.77 8.47 2.86
N GLY A 15 12.38 8.74 1.63
CA GLY A 15 13.14 8.34 0.47
C GLY A 15 12.36 7.40 -0.42
N ARG A 16 13.05 6.83 -1.38
CA ARG A 16 12.43 5.95 -2.36
C ARG A 16 12.70 4.49 -2.02
N PHE A 17 11.65 3.69 -2.04
CA PHE A 17 11.74 2.28 -1.72
C PHE A 17 11.17 1.44 -2.86
N ARG A 18 11.88 0.38 -3.23
CA ARG A 18 11.39 -0.55 -4.22
C ARG A 18 10.34 -1.45 -3.60
N LEU A 19 9.23 -1.63 -4.27
CA LEU A 19 8.14 -2.50 -3.81
C LEU A 19 8.26 -3.90 -4.42
N CYS A 20 8.18 -3.98 -5.73
CA CYS A 20 8.16 -5.25 -6.45
C CYS A 20 8.25 -4.96 -7.94
N SER A 21 8.33 -6.02 -8.75
CA SER A 21 8.24 -5.86 -10.20
C SER A 21 6.78 -5.73 -10.60
N ALA A 22 6.50 -4.88 -11.58
CA ALA A 22 5.13 -4.68 -12.05
C ALA A 22 4.50 -5.98 -12.53
N GLY A 23 5.29 -6.87 -13.12
CA GLY A 23 4.78 -8.16 -13.61
C GLY A 23 4.37 -9.14 -12.54
N GLN A 24 4.65 -8.85 -11.27
CA GLN A 24 4.24 -9.72 -10.18
C GLN A 24 2.76 -9.54 -9.82
N ILE A 25 2.13 -8.48 -10.33
CA ILE A 25 0.73 -8.19 -10.01
C ILE A 25 -0.05 -8.13 -11.30
N LYS A 26 -1.08 -8.95 -11.41
CA LYS A 26 -1.97 -8.90 -12.55
C LYS A 26 -3.01 -7.80 -12.38
N PRO A 27 -3.56 -7.27 -13.48
CA PRO A 27 -4.63 -6.28 -13.37
C PRO A 27 -5.77 -6.80 -12.51
N GLY A 28 -6.21 -6.00 -11.57
CA GLY A 28 -7.29 -6.37 -10.66
C GLY A 28 -6.84 -7.10 -9.42
N GLU A 29 -5.53 -7.26 -9.23
CA GLU A 29 -4.98 -7.97 -8.08
C GLU A 29 -4.26 -7.06 -7.10
N MET A 30 -3.97 -7.60 -5.93
CA MET A 30 -3.24 -6.93 -4.85
C MET A 30 -2.05 -7.79 -4.45
N LEU A 31 -1.00 -7.15 -3.95
CA LEU A 31 0.16 -7.85 -3.42
C LEU A 31 0.61 -7.17 -2.12
N GLY A 32 0.73 -7.95 -1.05
CA GLY A 32 1.29 -7.45 0.19
C GLY A 32 2.79 -7.34 0.09
N VAL A 33 3.36 -6.26 0.62
CA VAL A 33 4.80 -6.01 0.58
C VAL A 33 5.26 -5.58 1.95
N GLU A 34 6.35 -6.18 2.42
CA GLU A 34 6.94 -5.79 3.70
C GLU A 34 8.30 -5.18 3.45
N LEU A 35 8.50 -3.96 3.95
CA LEU A 35 9.74 -3.24 3.82
C LEU A 35 10.26 -2.90 5.21
N PRO A 36 11.59 -2.94 5.42
CA PRO A 36 12.15 -2.63 6.73
C PRO A 36 11.79 -1.22 7.17
N GLY A 37 11.39 -1.07 8.41
CA GLY A 37 11.08 0.24 8.97
C GLY A 37 9.73 0.81 8.62
N LEU A 38 8.93 0.09 7.84
CA LEU A 38 7.59 0.54 7.47
C LEU A 38 6.56 -0.51 7.86
N PRO A 39 5.31 -0.12 8.12
CA PRO A 39 4.27 -1.11 8.31
C PRO A 39 4.06 -1.86 7.00
N LYS A 40 3.41 -3.01 7.08
CA LYS A 40 3.13 -3.78 5.87
C LYS A 40 2.31 -2.94 4.91
N LEU A 41 2.62 -3.05 3.63
CA LEU A 41 1.97 -2.29 2.57
C LEU A 41 1.23 -3.24 1.64
N VAL A 42 0.28 -2.70 0.90
CA VAL A 42 -0.39 -3.43 -0.16
C VAL A 42 -0.32 -2.62 -1.44
N VAL A 43 0.06 -3.29 -2.53
CA VAL A 43 0.12 -2.68 -3.86
C VAL A 43 -1.08 -3.20 -4.64
N TYR A 44 -1.77 -2.28 -5.30
CA TYR A 44 -2.95 -2.60 -6.11
C TYR A 44 -2.66 -2.32 -7.56
N ARG A 45 -3.17 -3.15 -8.45
CA ARG A 45 -3.07 -2.87 -9.88
C ARG A 45 -4.46 -2.81 -10.49
N VAL A 46 -4.76 -1.68 -11.17
CA VAL A 46 -6.00 -1.50 -11.93
C VAL A 46 -5.58 -1.19 -13.36
N ALA A 47 -5.81 -2.11 -14.29
CA ALA A 47 -5.33 -2.01 -15.66
C ALA A 47 -3.81 -1.79 -15.66
N ASP A 48 -3.33 -0.64 -16.10
CA ASP A 48 -1.90 -0.34 -16.10
C ASP A 48 -1.52 0.68 -15.03
N GLU A 49 -2.42 0.91 -14.07
CA GLU A 49 -2.18 1.84 -12.97
C GLU A 49 -1.88 1.10 -11.68
N PHE A 50 -1.00 1.66 -10.88
CA PHE A 50 -0.56 1.05 -9.64
C PHE A 50 -0.75 2.01 -8.48
N TYR A 51 -1.24 1.47 -7.35
CA TYR A 51 -1.48 2.25 -6.14
C TYR A 51 -0.93 1.49 -4.95
N CYS A 52 -0.65 2.20 -3.87
CA CYS A 52 -0.10 1.59 -2.67
C CYS A 52 -0.69 2.24 -1.44
N SER A 53 -1.04 1.44 -0.46
CA SER A 53 -1.50 1.94 0.83
C SER A 53 -0.96 1.06 1.94
N ALA A 54 -1.15 1.52 3.18
CA ALA A 54 -0.95 0.67 4.33
C ALA A 54 -1.90 -0.53 4.20
N ASP A 55 -1.42 -1.70 4.59
CA ASP A 55 -2.16 -2.95 4.42
C ASP A 55 -3.21 -3.15 5.50
N LEU A 56 -3.00 -2.59 6.67
CA LEU A 56 -3.90 -2.79 7.79
C LEU A 56 -5.16 -1.94 7.62
N CYS A 57 -6.32 -2.58 7.67
CA CYS A 57 -7.59 -1.88 7.62
C CYS A 57 -7.71 -0.97 8.83
N THR A 58 -8.04 0.29 8.62
CA THR A 58 -8.09 1.26 9.72
C THR A 58 -9.23 1.00 10.70
N HIS A 59 -10.22 0.23 10.29
CA HIS A 59 -11.34 -0.13 11.17
C HIS A 59 -10.99 -1.29 12.09
N GLY A 60 -10.12 -2.17 11.67
CA GLY A 60 -9.77 -3.34 12.46
C GLY A 60 -8.37 -3.83 12.09
N ALA A 61 -8.02 -5.01 12.52
CA ALA A 61 -6.69 -5.55 12.33
C ALA A 61 -6.56 -6.44 11.09
N ALA A 62 -7.51 -6.35 10.17
CA ALA A 62 -7.48 -7.19 8.98
C ALA A 62 -6.43 -6.70 7.98
N SER A 63 -5.73 -7.64 7.37
CA SER A 63 -4.78 -7.36 6.31
C SER A 63 -5.55 -7.28 5.00
N LEU A 64 -5.47 -6.14 4.31
CA LEU A 64 -6.18 -5.96 3.06
C LEU A 64 -5.63 -6.86 1.97
N SER A 65 -4.32 -7.13 1.96
CA SER A 65 -3.74 -7.99 0.94
C SER A 65 -4.14 -9.45 1.13
N ASP A 66 -4.42 -9.86 2.37
CA ASP A 66 -4.81 -11.24 2.66
C ASP A 66 -6.31 -11.45 2.63
N GLU A 67 -7.07 -10.46 3.10
CA GLU A 67 -8.50 -10.64 3.34
C GLU A 67 -9.38 -9.58 2.68
N GLY A 68 -8.83 -8.73 1.86
CA GLY A 68 -9.61 -7.74 1.14
C GLY A 68 -9.95 -8.19 -0.27
N ASP A 69 -10.90 -7.51 -0.87
CA ASP A 69 -11.26 -7.71 -2.26
C ASP A 69 -11.10 -6.39 -3.00
N LEU A 70 -10.45 -6.44 -4.15
CA LEU A 70 -10.31 -5.26 -4.99
C LEU A 70 -11.33 -5.31 -6.12
N ASN A 71 -12.10 -4.24 -6.24
CA ASN A 71 -13.11 -4.14 -7.27
C ASN A 71 -12.99 -2.75 -7.90
N GLY A 72 -12.36 -2.65 -9.06
CA GLY A 72 -12.06 -1.38 -9.67
C GLY A 72 -11.10 -0.60 -8.78
N TYR A 73 -11.47 0.61 -8.39
CA TYR A 73 -10.64 1.43 -7.52
C TYR A 73 -11.04 1.34 -6.04
N VAL A 74 -11.87 0.35 -5.69
CA VAL A 74 -12.35 0.21 -4.33
C VAL A 74 -11.86 -1.11 -3.75
N VAL A 75 -11.23 -1.05 -2.57
CA VAL A 75 -10.86 -2.24 -1.81
C VAL A 75 -11.85 -2.39 -0.67
N GLU A 76 -12.36 -3.61 -0.51
CA GLU A 76 -13.31 -3.94 0.54
C GLU A 76 -12.63 -4.81 1.59
N CYS A 77 -12.79 -4.43 2.87
CA CYS A 77 -12.37 -5.25 3.97
C CYS A 77 -13.49 -6.25 4.24
N THR A 78 -13.21 -7.54 4.01
CA THR A 78 -14.26 -8.55 4.11
C THR A 78 -14.74 -8.82 5.53
N TRP A 79 -13.98 -8.38 6.54
CA TRP A 79 -14.39 -8.60 7.93
C TRP A 79 -15.65 -7.79 8.30
N HIS A 80 -15.76 -6.55 7.79
CA HIS A 80 -16.87 -5.68 8.18
C HIS A 80 -17.48 -4.98 6.97
N GLU A 81 -17.08 -5.38 5.77
CA GLU A 81 -17.59 -4.79 4.54
C GLU A 81 -17.31 -3.30 4.38
N GLY A 82 -16.33 -2.79 5.11
CA GLY A 82 -15.88 -1.42 4.92
C GLY A 82 -15.11 -1.28 3.61
N LYS A 83 -15.18 -0.12 3.00
CA LYS A 83 -14.58 0.10 1.69
C LYS A 83 -13.75 1.38 1.66
N PHE A 84 -12.67 1.32 0.88
CA PHE A 84 -11.79 2.47 0.68
C PHE A 84 -11.51 2.66 -0.81
N ASP A 85 -11.36 3.92 -1.21
CA ASP A 85 -10.87 4.24 -2.55
C ASP A 85 -9.36 4.15 -2.51
N ILE A 86 -8.76 3.31 -3.35
CA ILE A 86 -7.32 3.08 -3.29
C ILE A 86 -6.51 4.24 -3.85
N ARG A 87 -7.13 5.17 -4.55
CA ARG A 87 -6.42 6.29 -5.16
C ARG A 87 -6.02 7.34 -4.12
N ASP A 88 -6.83 7.55 -3.11
CA ASP A 88 -6.56 8.55 -2.07
C ASP A 88 -6.73 8.01 -0.65
N GLY A 89 -7.18 6.77 -0.51
CA GLY A 89 -7.35 6.14 0.79
C GLY A 89 -8.65 6.50 1.49
N LYS A 90 -9.50 7.28 0.87
CA LYS A 90 -10.73 7.74 1.55
C LYS A 90 -11.71 6.62 1.77
N PRO A 91 -12.35 6.57 2.95
CA PRO A 91 -13.36 5.56 3.20
C PRO A 91 -14.60 5.82 2.33
N CYS A 92 -15.12 4.75 1.74
CA CYS A 92 -16.28 4.82 0.86
C CYS A 92 -17.54 4.24 1.48
N ALA A 93 -17.39 3.45 2.54
CA ALA A 93 -18.54 2.82 3.18
C ALA A 93 -18.26 2.56 4.64
N LEU A 94 -19.26 2.74 5.48
CA LEU A 94 -19.16 2.40 6.88
C LEU A 94 -18.92 0.89 7.01
N PRO A 95 -18.24 0.44 8.05
CA PRO A 95 -17.86 1.22 9.24
C PRO A 95 -16.53 1.95 9.10
N CYS A 96 -15.91 1.96 7.95
CA CYS A 96 -14.64 2.63 7.78
C CYS A 96 -14.83 4.13 7.74
N THR A 97 -14.17 4.85 8.65
CA THR A 97 -14.25 6.30 8.74
C THR A 97 -12.90 6.98 8.73
N VAL A 98 -11.82 6.21 8.92
CA VAL A 98 -10.47 6.75 8.94
C VAL A 98 -9.78 6.36 7.64
N PRO A 99 -9.22 7.32 6.89
CA PRO A 99 -8.58 7.00 5.61
C PRO A 99 -7.37 6.09 5.77
N LEU A 100 -7.10 5.30 4.75
CA LEU A 100 -5.85 4.56 4.64
C LEU A 100 -4.74 5.53 4.29
N ARG A 101 -3.57 5.30 4.83
CA ARG A 101 -2.39 6.05 4.39
C ARG A 101 -1.98 5.52 3.03
N THR A 102 -1.85 6.40 2.05
CA THR A 102 -1.44 6.03 0.69
C THR A 102 -0.06 6.57 0.38
N PHE A 103 0.58 5.95 -0.60
CA PHE A 103 1.93 6.31 -1.02
C PHE A 103 1.94 6.40 -2.54
N PRO A 104 2.48 7.46 -3.11
CA PRO A 104 2.56 7.57 -4.58
C PRO A 104 3.46 6.46 -5.13
N VAL A 105 3.03 5.84 -6.21
CA VAL A 105 3.78 4.76 -6.84
C VAL A 105 4.39 5.25 -8.14
N THR A 106 5.66 4.95 -8.35
CA THR A 106 6.36 5.24 -9.59
C THR A 106 6.74 3.93 -10.26
N LEU A 107 6.47 3.84 -11.55
CA LEU A 107 6.90 2.70 -12.38
C LEU A 107 8.14 3.14 -13.15
N ASP A 108 9.22 2.39 -12.98
CA ASP A 108 10.49 2.70 -13.64
C ASP A 108 11.14 1.40 -14.07
N CYS A 109 11.32 1.24 -15.36
CA CYS A 109 11.95 0.04 -15.94
C CYS A 109 11.32 -1.26 -15.45
N GLY A 110 10.00 -1.28 -15.35
CA GLY A 110 9.27 -2.47 -14.95
C GLY A 110 9.24 -2.71 -13.45
N GLU A 111 9.81 -1.82 -12.65
CA GLU A 111 9.85 -1.94 -11.19
C GLU A 111 9.01 -0.86 -10.56
N LEU A 112 8.36 -1.19 -9.45
CA LEU A 112 7.50 -0.26 -8.73
C LEU A 112 8.21 0.27 -7.50
N PHE A 113 8.09 1.56 -7.29
CA PHE A 113 8.70 2.26 -6.16
C PHE A 113 7.69 3.17 -5.49
N ILE A 114 7.88 3.42 -4.22
CA ILE A 114 7.14 4.47 -3.51
C ILE A 114 8.11 5.49 -2.97
N ASP A 115 7.61 6.72 -2.81
CA ASP A 115 8.34 7.77 -2.14
C ASP A 115 7.68 8.02 -0.79
N VAL A 116 8.49 8.00 0.26
CA VAL A 116 8.02 8.23 1.62
C VAL A 116 8.67 9.50 2.13
N GLU A 117 7.87 10.40 2.67
CA GLU A 117 8.38 11.65 3.19
C GLU A 117 8.25 11.75 4.69
#